data_ff6c7bc8edd46395bee628e4069b59e5
#
_entry.id   ff6c7bc8edd46395bee628e4069b59e5
#
_cell.length_a   1.000
_cell.length_b   1.000
_cell.length_c   1.000
_cell.angle_alpha   90.00
_cell.angle_beta   90.00
_cell.angle_gamma   90.00
#
_symmetry.space_group_name_H-M   'P 1'
#
loop_
_entity.id
_entity.type
_entity.pdbx_description
1 polymer ?
#
loop_
_entity_poly.entity_id
_entity_poly.type
_entity_poly.pdbx_seq_one_letter_code
_entity_poly.pdbx_strand_id
1 'polypeptide(L)'
;MAKSRSIRPIVILGFSIIFVTFGVFGGWAAVAKLDSAVVAPGTISLDGNRKVVQHLEGGIVEEILVKEADHAEEGQVLLRLNDVEARSNLQVLEYRQNLSRITEARLLAERGLAEAIDLPQELQVDGLAPALKAAVHDQQGLFEDRRSILQSQTEILSSRVEQTHEQIDGLELQKSALERRLANYNELLDRMRKGAEQGLIQNNVLSQREDELIQIESDLGGIISEIAQA
;
A
#
# COMPACT_ATOMS: atom_id res chain seq x y z
N MET A 1 65.11 127.15 -8.45
CA MET A 1 65.91 125.95 -8.41
C MET A 1 65.04 124.87 -7.78
N ALA A 2 64.47 124.08 -8.59
CA ALA A 2 63.59 122.95 -8.09
C ALA A 2 64.46 121.68 -7.87
N LYS A 3 64.52 121.27 -6.68
CA LYS A 3 65.27 120.06 -6.27
C LYS A 3 64.45 118.80 -6.65
N SER A 4 64.93 118.16 -7.71
CA SER A 4 64.29 116.88 -8.15
C SER A 4 64.40 115.86 -7.08
N ARG A 5 63.31 115.48 -6.50
CA ARG A 5 63.20 114.34 -5.54
C ARG A 5 63.35 113.03 -6.32
N SER A 6 64.40 112.32 -6.03
CA SER A 6 64.62 111.02 -6.69
C SER A 6 63.56 110.02 -6.23
N ILE A 7 62.81 109.49 -7.18
CA ILE A 7 61.71 108.49 -6.89
C ILE A 7 62.29 107.06 -6.68
N ARG A 8 63.62 106.91 -6.92
CA ARG A 8 64.32 105.58 -6.80
C ARG A 8 64.07 104.84 -5.51
N PRO A 9 64.19 105.56 -4.29
CA PRO A 9 64.01 104.78 -3.05
C PRO A 9 62.61 104.27 -2.87
N ILE A 10 61.62 105.02 -3.35
CA ILE A 10 60.18 104.55 -3.17
C ILE A 10 59.87 103.33 -4.10
N VAL A 11 60.47 103.35 -5.31
CA VAL A 11 60.29 102.20 -6.21
C VAL A 11 61.04 100.98 -5.72
N ILE A 12 62.21 101.15 -5.16
CA ILE A 12 63.02 100.09 -4.56
C ILE A 12 62.22 99.49 -3.36
N LEU A 13 61.66 100.34 -2.50
CA LEU A 13 60.87 99.91 -1.37
C LEU A 13 59.63 99.09 -1.80
N GLY A 14 58.90 99.60 -2.85
CA GLY A 14 57.78 98.89 -3.40
C GLY A 14 58.08 97.51 -3.96
N PHE A 15 59.18 97.43 -4.76
CA PHE A 15 59.61 96.11 -5.30
C PHE A 15 60.12 95.17 -4.18
N SER A 16 60.76 95.73 -3.14
CA SER A 16 61.23 94.92 -1.99
C SER A 16 60.06 94.32 -1.25
N ILE A 17 59.01 95.13 -1.01
CA ILE A 17 57.77 94.58 -0.36
C ILE A 17 57.16 93.48 -1.17
N ILE A 18 57.06 93.69 -2.48
CA ILE A 18 56.46 92.69 -3.40
C ILE A 18 57.34 91.43 -3.40
N PHE A 19 58.67 91.56 -3.49
CA PHE A 19 59.57 90.41 -3.51
C PHE A 19 59.53 89.62 -2.17
N VAL A 20 59.51 90.33 -1.02
CA VAL A 20 59.37 89.67 0.28
C VAL A 20 58.04 88.97 0.45
N THR A 21 56.96 89.62 0.04
CA THR A 21 55.60 89.02 0.16
C THR A 21 55.49 87.76 -0.72
N PHE A 22 55.85 87.88 -1.99
CA PHE A 22 55.80 86.71 -2.90
C PHE A 22 56.85 85.66 -2.54
N GLY A 23 58.04 86.06 -2.10
CA GLY A 23 59.07 85.12 -1.70
C GLY A 23 58.68 84.32 -0.43
N VAL A 24 58.16 85.05 0.59
CA VAL A 24 57.68 84.37 1.83
C VAL A 24 56.48 83.50 1.60
N PHE A 25 55.44 84.00 0.87
CA PHE A 25 54.28 83.22 0.54
C PHE A 25 54.62 82.07 -0.37
N GLY A 26 55.40 82.29 -1.41
CA GLY A 26 55.81 81.21 -2.35
C GLY A 26 56.67 80.16 -1.68
N GLY A 27 57.59 80.58 -0.80
CA GLY A 27 58.39 79.66 0.02
C GLY A 27 57.51 78.82 0.98
N TRP A 28 56.58 79.50 1.62
CA TRP A 28 55.63 78.79 2.53
C TRP A 28 54.77 77.80 1.76
N ALA A 29 54.19 78.16 0.60
CA ALA A 29 53.35 77.33 -0.23
C ALA A 29 54.13 76.10 -0.78
N ALA A 30 55.43 76.23 -1.04
CA ALA A 30 56.25 75.12 -1.52
C ALA A 30 56.62 74.10 -0.40
N VAL A 31 56.62 74.54 0.87
CA VAL A 31 56.95 73.66 2.01
C VAL A 31 55.71 73.21 2.79
N ALA A 32 54.62 73.93 2.64
CA ALA A 32 53.38 73.60 3.31
C ALA A 32 52.83 72.21 2.87
N LYS A 33 52.81 71.27 3.79
CA LYS A 33 52.18 69.94 3.59
C LYS A 33 50.65 70.11 3.63
N LEU A 34 49.99 69.90 2.50
CA LEU A 34 48.56 69.84 2.44
C LEU A 34 48.13 68.39 2.66
N ASP A 35 47.65 68.09 3.88
CA ASP A 35 47.01 66.84 4.15
C ASP A 35 45.62 66.82 3.48
N SER A 36 45.50 66.07 2.41
CA SER A 36 44.21 65.82 1.76
C SER A 36 43.59 64.57 2.32
N ALA A 37 42.51 64.69 3.03
CA ALA A 37 41.70 63.52 3.43
C ALA A 37 40.65 63.24 2.35
N VAL A 38 40.69 62.06 1.77
CA VAL A 38 39.64 61.56 0.86
C VAL A 38 38.62 60.84 1.71
N VAL A 39 37.44 61.40 1.83
CA VAL A 39 36.29 60.74 2.44
C VAL A 39 35.68 59.80 1.38
N ALA A 40 36.00 58.51 1.51
CA ALA A 40 35.35 57.49 0.70
C ALA A 40 34.15 56.93 1.49
N PRO A 41 32.89 57.05 0.98
CA PRO A 41 31.74 56.36 1.57
C PRO A 41 31.91 54.86 1.30
N GLY A 42 31.95 54.04 2.32
CA GLY A 42 31.99 52.59 2.23
C GLY A 42 30.73 52.00 2.93
N THR A 43 30.11 51.03 2.32
CA THR A 43 29.11 50.18 2.96
C THR A 43 29.78 48.92 3.46
N ILE A 44 29.57 48.57 4.74
CA ILE A 44 30.02 47.29 5.27
C ILE A 44 29.04 46.23 4.73
N SER A 45 29.52 45.36 3.82
CA SER A 45 28.82 44.20 3.33
C SER A 45 29.34 42.97 4.07
N LEU A 46 28.44 42.16 4.61
CA LEU A 46 28.80 40.85 5.17
C LEU A 46 29.34 39.97 4.01
N ASP A 47 30.50 39.37 4.24
CA ASP A 47 31.09 38.38 3.32
C ASP A 47 30.37 37.05 3.51
N GLY A 48 29.25 36.89 2.80
CA GLY A 48 28.44 35.70 2.82
C GLY A 48 26.93 35.98 2.68
N ASN A 49 26.25 35.08 2.02
CA ASN A 49 24.80 35.15 1.90
C ASN A 49 24.15 34.72 3.21
N ARG A 50 23.23 35.54 3.73
CA ARG A 50 22.38 35.14 4.86
C ARG A 50 21.64 33.86 4.52
N LYS A 51 21.91 32.77 5.23
CA LYS A 51 21.24 31.48 5.09
C LYS A 51 20.02 31.47 5.99
N VAL A 52 18.87 31.05 5.42
CA VAL A 52 17.65 30.82 6.20
C VAL A 52 17.55 29.33 6.48
N VAL A 53 17.47 28.95 7.75
CA VAL A 53 17.24 27.60 8.20
C VAL A 53 15.76 27.49 8.51
N GLN A 54 15.06 26.63 7.77
CA GLN A 54 13.61 26.41 7.95
C GLN A 54 13.27 24.95 7.79
N HIS A 55 12.25 24.48 8.52
CA HIS A 55 11.68 23.14 8.34
C HIS A 55 10.76 23.14 7.12
N LEU A 56 10.77 22.05 6.33
CA LEU A 56 10.00 21.95 5.08
C LEU A 56 8.49 21.99 5.32
N GLU A 57 8.00 21.26 6.33
CA GLU A 57 6.59 21.11 6.65
C GLU A 57 6.10 22.07 7.75
N GLY A 58 7.03 22.77 8.42
CA GLY A 58 6.74 23.59 9.60
C GLY A 58 6.54 22.73 10.85
N GLY A 59 5.91 23.31 11.87
CA GLY A 59 5.60 22.61 13.11
C GLY A 59 5.50 23.57 14.30
N ILE A 60 5.08 23.03 15.45
CA ILE A 60 5.04 23.76 16.72
C ILE A 60 6.43 23.66 17.36
N VAL A 61 7.03 24.82 17.66
CA VAL A 61 8.33 24.86 18.33
C VAL A 61 8.15 24.47 19.80
N GLU A 62 8.87 23.45 20.23
CA GLU A 62 8.89 23.00 21.61
C GLU A 62 10.00 23.73 22.42
N GLU A 63 11.18 23.84 21.82
CA GLU A 63 12.34 24.43 22.49
C GLU A 63 13.24 25.13 21.47
N ILE A 64 13.75 26.32 21.85
CA ILE A 64 14.78 27.08 21.12
C ILE A 64 16.08 26.97 21.88
N LEU A 65 17.11 26.36 21.28
CA LEU A 65 18.39 26.04 21.93
C LEU A 65 19.48 27.09 21.72
N VAL A 66 19.21 28.12 20.89
CA VAL A 66 20.17 29.17 20.55
C VAL A 66 19.56 30.56 20.79
N LYS A 67 20.40 31.56 21.01
CA LYS A 67 20.00 32.97 21.18
C LYS A 67 20.54 33.81 20.04
N GLU A 68 20.02 35.03 19.92
CA GLU A 68 20.57 36.03 19.00
C GLU A 68 22.06 36.27 19.28
N ALA A 69 22.86 36.34 18.22
CA ALA A 69 24.31 36.47 18.23
C ALA A 69 25.12 35.24 18.67
N ASP A 70 24.50 34.10 18.92
CA ASP A 70 25.22 32.86 19.16
C ASP A 70 25.91 32.36 17.86
N HIS A 71 27.08 31.76 18.04
CA HIS A 71 27.76 31.07 16.94
C HIS A 71 27.20 29.66 16.79
N ALA A 72 26.70 29.35 15.61
CA ALA A 72 26.15 28.02 15.28
C ALA A 72 27.13 27.23 14.41
N GLU A 73 27.43 26.00 14.80
CA GLU A 73 28.26 25.08 14.06
C GLU A 73 27.42 24.27 13.06
N GLU A 74 28.05 23.74 12.02
CA GLU A 74 27.38 22.85 11.07
C GLU A 74 26.90 21.58 11.75
N GLY A 75 25.59 21.27 11.61
CA GLY A 75 24.96 20.12 12.27
C GLY A 75 24.44 20.39 13.69
N GLN A 76 24.66 21.60 14.23
CA GLN A 76 24.15 21.97 15.56
C GLN A 76 22.62 22.09 15.54
N VAL A 77 21.96 21.52 16.55
CA VAL A 77 20.51 21.65 16.75
C VAL A 77 20.18 23.05 17.22
N LEU A 78 19.42 23.81 16.46
CA LEU A 78 19.02 25.18 16.75
C LEU A 78 17.71 25.28 17.50
N LEU A 79 16.75 24.41 17.13
CA LEU A 79 15.43 24.34 17.73
C LEU A 79 14.92 22.91 17.70
N ARG A 80 13.99 22.60 18.57
CA ARG A 80 13.28 21.32 18.62
C ARG A 80 11.80 21.56 18.35
N LEU A 81 11.24 20.80 17.43
CA LEU A 81 9.80 20.80 17.14
C LEU A 81 9.10 19.78 18.03
N ASN A 82 7.85 20.07 18.38
CA ASN A 82 6.98 19.14 19.09
C ASN A 82 6.72 17.89 18.22
N ASP A 83 6.99 16.72 18.73
CA ASP A 83 6.93 15.45 18.00
C ASP A 83 5.64 14.63 18.28
N VAL A 84 4.72 15.15 19.10
CA VAL A 84 3.52 14.42 19.53
C VAL A 84 2.68 13.97 18.34
N GLU A 85 2.44 14.85 17.37
CA GLU A 85 1.67 14.53 16.17
C GLU A 85 2.39 13.52 15.30
N ALA A 86 3.68 13.74 15.03
CA ALA A 86 4.48 12.82 14.21
C ALA A 86 4.58 11.43 14.84
N ARG A 87 4.80 11.38 16.16
CA ARG A 87 4.85 10.12 16.92
C ARG A 87 3.50 9.40 16.94
N SER A 88 2.40 10.14 17.11
CA SER A 88 1.05 9.58 17.06
C SER A 88 0.72 9.00 15.68
N ASN A 89 1.06 9.74 14.62
CA ASN A 89 0.89 9.26 13.25
C ASN A 89 1.72 8.01 12.96
N LEU A 90 2.97 7.97 13.43
CA LEU A 90 3.84 6.81 13.32
C LEU A 90 3.20 5.58 13.99
N GLN A 91 2.73 5.72 15.24
CA GLN A 91 2.07 4.63 15.96
C GLN A 91 0.84 4.09 15.24
N VAL A 92 0.02 4.97 14.65
CA VAL A 92 -1.14 4.56 13.85
C VAL A 92 -0.72 3.78 12.60
N LEU A 93 0.34 4.24 11.92
CA LEU A 93 0.84 3.56 10.72
C LEU A 93 1.46 2.20 11.05
N GLU A 94 2.25 2.11 12.13
CA GLU A 94 2.82 0.85 12.63
C GLU A 94 1.73 -0.15 13.02
N TYR A 95 0.69 0.32 13.71
CA TYR A 95 -0.47 -0.52 14.04
C TYR A 95 -1.16 -1.06 12.78
N ARG A 96 -1.44 -0.21 11.79
CA ARG A 96 -2.06 -0.61 10.52
C ARG A 96 -1.18 -1.60 9.74
N GLN A 97 0.12 -1.37 9.70
CA GLN A 97 1.07 -2.26 9.05
C GLN A 97 1.05 -3.65 9.70
N ASN A 98 1.12 -3.70 11.04
CA ASN A 98 1.10 -4.96 11.77
C ASN A 98 -0.23 -5.69 11.63
N LEU A 99 -1.35 -4.97 11.66
CA LEU A 99 -2.68 -5.55 11.41
C LEU A 99 -2.77 -6.15 9.99
N SER A 100 -2.22 -5.47 8.99
CA SER A 100 -2.18 -5.98 7.63
C SER A 100 -1.34 -7.25 7.52
N ARG A 101 -0.19 -7.33 8.20
CA ARG A 101 0.67 -8.53 8.24
C ARG A 101 -0.02 -9.72 8.92
N ILE A 102 -0.74 -9.48 10.03
CA ILE A 102 -1.51 -10.52 10.72
C ILE A 102 -2.63 -11.06 9.79
N THR A 103 -3.34 -10.13 9.13
CA THR A 103 -4.40 -10.49 8.17
C THR A 103 -3.85 -11.28 6.99
N GLU A 104 -2.70 -10.86 6.44
CA GLU A 104 -2.00 -11.58 5.36
C GLU A 104 -1.62 -13.00 5.80
N ALA A 105 -1.02 -13.16 6.97
CA ALA A 105 -0.66 -14.46 7.51
C ALA A 105 -1.88 -15.40 7.63
N ARG A 106 -3.02 -14.90 8.14
CA ARG A 106 -4.27 -15.65 8.19
C ARG A 106 -4.74 -16.06 6.79
N LEU A 107 -4.78 -15.13 5.85
CA LEU A 107 -5.26 -15.41 4.48
C LEU A 107 -4.34 -16.41 3.74
N LEU A 108 -3.03 -16.36 3.98
CA LEU A 108 -2.09 -17.34 3.44
C LEU A 108 -2.33 -18.72 4.05
N ALA A 109 -2.57 -18.81 5.36
CA ALA A 109 -2.91 -20.06 6.04
C ALA A 109 -4.25 -20.64 5.53
N GLU A 110 -5.29 -19.83 5.38
CA GLU A 110 -6.58 -20.24 4.79
C GLU A 110 -6.41 -20.75 3.36
N ARG A 111 -5.68 -20.02 2.51
CA ARG A 111 -5.41 -20.42 1.13
C ARG A 111 -4.63 -21.72 1.04
N GLY A 112 -3.68 -21.92 1.94
CA GLY A 112 -2.84 -23.11 2.00
C GLY A 112 -3.49 -24.28 2.74
N LEU A 113 -4.72 -24.14 3.25
CA LEU A 113 -5.39 -25.12 4.12
C LEU A 113 -4.50 -25.56 5.29
N ALA A 114 -3.71 -24.62 5.83
CA ALA A 114 -2.80 -24.88 6.92
C ALA A 114 -3.54 -25.22 8.24
N GLU A 115 -2.84 -25.85 9.18
CA GLU A 115 -3.42 -26.17 10.48
C GLU A 115 -3.42 -24.99 11.46
N ALA A 116 -2.49 -24.03 11.27
CA ALA A 116 -2.34 -22.85 12.09
C ALA A 116 -1.86 -21.66 11.28
N ILE A 117 -2.05 -20.45 11.82
CA ILE A 117 -1.50 -19.21 11.24
C ILE A 117 -0.02 -19.14 11.60
N ASP A 118 0.84 -19.01 10.59
CA ASP A 118 2.28 -18.73 10.78
C ASP A 118 2.48 -17.21 10.87
N LEU A 119 2.59 -16.70 12.09
CA LEU A 119 2.81 -15.28 12.34
C LEU A 119 4.31 -14.94 12.23
N PRO A 120 4.67 -13.76 11.68
CA PRO A 120 6.03 -13.24 11.71
C PRO A 120 6.60 -13.21 13.13
N GLN A 121 7.90 -13.50 13.27
CA GLN A 121 8.56 -13.59 14.60
C GLN A 121 8.38 -12.33 15.45
N GLU A 122 8.33 -11.15 14.81
CA GLU A 122 8.12 -9.86 15.48
C GLU A 122 6.73 -9.75 16.15
N LEU A 123 5.75 -10.52 15.65
CA LEU A 123 4.37 -10.56 16.16
C LEU A 123 4.09 -11.75 17.08
N GLN A 124 5.09 -12.59 17.34
CA GLN A 124 5.00 -13.73 18.27
C GLN A 124 5.45 -13.35 19.70
N VAL A 125 5.93 -12.11 19.93
CA VAL A 125 6.56 -11.70 21.18
C VAL A 125 5.53 -11.31 22.25
N ASP A 126 5.77 -11.73 23.49
CA ASP A 126 4.92 -11.41 24.65
C ASP A 126 4.78 -9.90 24.97
N GLY A 127 5.65 -9.08 24.41
CA GLY A 127 5.70 -7.61 24.57
C GLY A 127 4.81 -6.79 23.65
N LEU A 128 3.93 -7.40 22.86
CA LEU A 128 3.02 -6.67 21.96
C LEU A 128 2.08 -5.73 22.70
N ALA A 129 1.79 -4.57 22.08
CA ALA A 129 0.77 -3.66 22.57
C ALA A 129 -0.59 -4.39 22.73
N PRO A 130 -1.39 -4.06 23.77
CA PRO A 130 -2.66 -4.75 24.04
C PRO A 130 -3.61 -4.82 22.84
N ALA A 131 -3.68 -3.73 22.04
CA ALA A 131 -4.49 -3.67 20.84
C ALA A 131 -4.03 -4.65 19.75
N LEU A 132 -2.72 -4.89 19.61
CA LEU A 132 -2.18 -5.85 18.66
C LEU A 132 -2.40 -7.29 19.13
N LYS A 133 -2.28 -7.56 20.44
CA LYS A 133 -2.63 -8.87 21.02
C LYS A 133 -4.09 -9.23 20.75
N ALA A 134 -4.99 -8.27 20.96
CA ALA A 134 -6.42 -8.45 20.64
C ALA A 134 -6.61 -8.76 19.15
N ALA A 135 -5.96 -8.00 18.26
CA ALA A 135 -6.05 -8.24 16.83
C ALA A 135 -5.53 -9.62 16.41
N VAL A 136 -4.44 -10.12 17.00
CA VAL A 136 -3.95 -11.49 16.77
C VAL A 136 -4.98 -12.52 17.22
N HIS A 137 -5.52 -12.36 18.42
CA HIS A 137 -6.52 -13.27 18.96
C HIS A 137 -7.79 -13.31 18.10
N ASP A 138 -8.29 -12.14 17.67
CA ASP A 138 -9.47 -12.04 16.80
C ASP A 138 -9.24 -12.72 15.45
N GLN A 139 -8.04 -12.54 14.86
CA GLN A 139 -7.71 -13.18 13.58
C GLN A 139 -7.52 -14.71 13.73
N GLN A 140 -7.02 -15.18 14.88
CA GLN A 140 -6.95 -16.60 15.18
C GLN A 140 -8.36 -17.22 15.35
N GLY A 141 -9.24 -16.57 16.09
CA GLY A 141 -10.62 -17.02 16.23
C GLY A 141 -11.34 -17.08 14.89
N LEU A 142 -11.20 -16.04 14.07
CA LEU A 142 -11.79 -16.03 12.71
C LEU A 142 -11.25 -17.15 11.82
N PHE A 143 -9.95 -17.47 11.92
CA PHE A 143 -9.34 -18.57 11.20
C PHE A 143 -9.94 -19.93 11.62
N GLU A 144 -10.04 -20.16 12.93
CA GLU A 144 -10.62 -21.39 13.49
C GLU A 144 -12.08 -21.58 13.07
N ASP A 145 -12.89 -20.53 13.17
CA ASP A 145 -14.28 -20.53 12.73
C ASP A 145 -14.42 -20.90 11.26
N ARG A 146 -13.64 -20.25 10.40
CA ARG A 146 -13.65 -20.52 8.93
C ARG A 146 -13.18 -21.94 8.61
N ARG A 147 -12.16 -22.42 9.30
CA ARG A 147 -11.68 -23.79 9.15
C ARG A 147 -12.76 -24.80 9.53
N SER A 148 -13.43 -24.59 10.67
CA SER A 148 -14.54 -25.43 11.14
C SER A 148 -15.71 -25.45 10.13
N ILE A 149 -16.08 -24.28 9.59
CA ILE A 149 -17.12 -24.19 8.55
C ILE A 149 -16.72 -24.97 7.32
N LEU A 150 -15.50 -24.82 6.82
CA LEU A 150 -14.99 -25.53 5.63
C LEU A 150 -14.99 -27.05 5.87
N GLN A 151 -14.55 -27.49 7.04
CA GLN A 151 -14.55 -28.89 7.40
C GLN A 151 -15.97 -29.46 7.43
N SER A 152 -16.92 -28.78 8.10
CA SER A 152 -18.32 -29.17 8.12
C SER A 152 -18.95 -29.22 6.74
N GLN A 153 -18.66 -28.25 5.87
CA GLN A 153 -19.12 -28.27 4.47
C GLN A 153 -18.57 -29.47 3.72
N THR A 154 -17.29 -29.79 3.91
CA THR A 154 -16.63 -30.94 3.27
C THR A 154 -17.28 -32.25 3.74
N GLU A 155 -17.55 -32.41 5.03
CA GLU A 155 -18.22 -33.57 5.61
C GLU A 155 -19.64 -33.72 5.03
N ILE A 156 -20.43 -32.65 4.97
CA ILE A 156 -21.77 -32.63 4.39
C ILE A 156 -21.73 -33.06 2.90
N LEU A 157 -20.79 -32.49 2.12
CA LEU A 157 -20.66 -32.83 0.70
C LEU A 157 -20.21 -34.28 0.52
N SER A 158 -19.27 -34.76 1.34
CA SER A 158 -18.82 -36.15 1.34
C SER A 158 -19.99 -37.11 1.61
N SER A 159 -20.80 -36.82 2.65
CA SER A 159 -21.99 -37.62 2.96
C SER A 159 -23.04 -37.61 1.84
N ARG A 160 -23.22 -36.46 1.16
CA ARG A 160 -24.13 -36.39 -0.01
C ARG A 160 -23.61 -37.22 -1.19
N VAL A 161 -22.31 -37.18 -1.47
CA VAL A 161 -21.69 -38.01 -2.51
C VAL A 161 -21.91 -39.50 -2.21
N GLU A 162 -21.68 -39.93 -0.95
CA GLU A 162 -21.92 -41.31 -0.53
C GLU A 162 -23.39 -41.69 -0.69
N GLN A 163 -24.33 -40.86 -0.23
CA GLN A 163 -25.75 -41.08 -0.38
C GLN A 163 -26.17 -41.19 -1.86
N THR A 164 -25.61 -40.34 -2.73
CA THR A 164 -25.87 -40.39 -4.17
C THR A 164 -25.32 -41.69 -4.78
N HIS A 165 -24.13 -42.13 -4.36
CA HIS A 165 -23.59 -43.43 -4.80
C HIS A 165 -24.50 -44.60 -4.41
N GLU A 166 -24.95 -44.64 -3.15
CA GLU A 166 -25.91 -45.71 -2.70
C GLU A 166 -27.24 -45.70 -3.50
N GLN A 167 -27.71 -44.46 -3.82
CA GLN A 167 -28.90 -44.31 -4.69
C GLN A 167 -28.66 -44.85 -6.10
N ILE A 168 -27.52 -44.53 -6.72
CA ILE A 168 -27.13 -45.05 -8.04
C ILE A 168 -27.04 -46.58 -8.01
N ASP A 169 -26.36 -47.16 -7.01
CA ASP A 169 -26.24 -48.60 -6.83
C ASP A 169 -27.62 -49.27 -6.75
N GLY A 170 -28.55 -48.66 -6.00
CA GLY A 170 -29.95 -49.12 -5.92
C GLY A 170 -30.66 -49.08 -7.25
N LEU A 171 -30.48 -48.00 -8.03
CA LEU A 171 -31.06 -47.88 -9.37
C LEU A 171 -30.43 -48.87 -10.37
N GLU A 172 -29.13 -49.14 -10.29
CA GLU A 172 -28.47 -50.15 -11.12
C GLU A 172 -28.97 -51.57 -10.85
N LEU A 173 -29.26 -51.91 -9.60
CA LEU A 173 -29.93 -53.19 -9.26
C LEU A 173 -31.33 -53.26 -9.87
N GLN A 174 -32.12 -52.19 -9.83
CA GLN A 174 -33.45 -52.14 -10.47
C GLN A 174 -33.31 -52.27 -11.99
N LYS A 175 -32.40 -51.55 -12.62
CA LYS A 175 -32.08 -51.65 -14.07
C LYS A 175 -31.78 -53.08 -14.44
N SER A 176 -30.86 -53.73 -13.72
CA SER A 176 -30.47 -55.12 -13.95
C SER A 176 -31.66 -56.09 -13.80
N ALA A 177 -32.55 -55.83 -12.83
CA ALA A 177 -33.77 -56.64 -12.70
C ALA A 177 -34.74 -56.46 -13.87
N LEU A 178 -34.93 -55.21 -14.34
CA LEU A 178 -35.77 -54.91 -15.52
C LEU A 178 -35.16 -55.48 -16.80
N GLU A 179 -33.86 -55.44 -17.00
CA GLU A 179 -33.16 -56.05 -18.14
C GLU A 179 -33.38 -57.59 -18.16
N ARG A 180 -33.27 -58.27 -17.02
CA ARG A 180 -33.60 -59.70 -16.93
C ARG A 180 -35.07 -59.99 -17.23
N ARG A 181 -36.00 -59.14 -16.72
CA ARG A 181 -37.42 -59.24 -16.98
C ARG A 181 -37.71 -59.07 -18.48
N LEU A 182 -37.09 -58.07 -19.12
CA LEU A 182 -37.21 -57.80 -20.56
C LEU A 182 -36.73 -59.01 -21.40
N ALA A 183 -35.57 -59.59 -21.07
CA ALA A 183 -35.06 -60.77 -21.75
C ALA A 183 -36.00 -61.96 -21.66
N ASN A 184 -36.50 -62.30 -20.48
CA ASN A 184 -37.42 -63.35 -20.21
C ASN A 184 -38.75 -63.12 -20.94
N TYR A 185 -39.22 -61.88 -21.02
CA TYR A 185 -40.47 -61.51 -21.64
C TYR A 185 -40.38 -61.61 -23.18
N ASN A 186 -39.22 -61.20 -23.75
CA ASN A 186 -38.96 -61.38 -25.18
C ASN A 186 -38.97 -62.86 -25.56
N GLU A 187 -38.36 -63.76 -24.78
CA GLU A 187 -38.43 -65.19 -25.02
C GLU A 187 -39.88 -65.75 -24.98
N LEU A 188 -40.68 -65.23 -24.02
CA LEU A 188 -42.11 -65.61 -23.93
C LEU A 188 -42.87 -65.18 -25.18
N LEU A 189 -42.70 -63.92 -25.61
CA LEU A 189 -43.32 -63.36 -26.80
C LEU A 189 -42.98 -64.17 -28.09
N ASP A 190 -41.69 -64.53 -28.23
CA ASP A 190 -41.23 -65.31 -29.35
C ASP A 190 -41.93 -66.70 -29.43
N ARG A 191 -42.13 -67.35 -28.28
CA ARG A 191 -42.90 -68.59 -28.20
C ARG A 191 -44.36 -68.33 -28.52
N MET A 192 -44.97 -67.24 -28.04
CA MET A 192 -46.36 -66.88 -28.29
C MET A 192 -46.61 -66.53 -29.77
N ARG A 193 -45.72 -65.81 -30.44
CA ARG A 193 -45.78 -65.49 -31.90
C ARG A 193 -45.81 -66.76 -32.73
N LYS A 194 -44.95 -67.74 -32.45
CA LYS A 194 -44.93 -69.05 -33.10
C LYS A 194 -46.26 -69.82 -32.87
N GLY A 195 -46.83 -69.71 -31.68
CA GLY A 195 -48.16 -70.34 -31.39
C GLY A 195 -49.31 -69.62 -32.09
N ALA A 196 -49.24 -68.29 -32.26
CA ALA A 196 -50.26 -67.54 -33.01
C ALA A 196 -50.22 -67.86 -34.53
N GLU A 197 -49.00 -68.01 -35.08
CA GLU A 197 -48.83 -68.47 -36.50
C GLU A 197 -49.46 -69.87 -36.75
N GLN A 198 -49.46 -70.70 -35.74
CA GLN A 198 -50.07 -72.03 -35.76
C GLN A 198 -51.60 -72.03 -35.48
N GLY A 199 -52.18 -70.83 -35.20
CA GLY A 199 -53.59 -70.70 -34.85
C GLY A 199 -53.93 -71.14 -33.41
N LEU A 200 -52.89 -71.37 -32.51
CA LEU A 200 -53.09 -71.87 -31.16
C LEU A 200 -53.28 -70.69 -30.14
N ILE A 201 -52.90 -69.51 -30.50
CA ILE A 201 -53.01 -68.32 -29.64
C ILE A 201 -53.82 -67.25 -30.38
N GLN A 202 -54.76 -66.60 -29.68
CA GLN A 202 -55.57 -65.51 -30.23
C GLN A 202 -54.70 -64.20 -30.34
N ASN A 203 -54.90 -63.50 -31.46
CA ASN A 203 -54.13 -62.26 -31.73
C ASN A 203 -54.34 -61.19 -30.70
N ASN A 204 -55.50 -61.05 -30.07
CA ASN A 204 -55.75 -60.09 -29.00
C ASN A 204 -54.90 -60.37 -27.76
N VAL A 205 -54.64 -61.65 -27.45
CA VAL A 205 -53.77 -62.03 -26.35
C VAL A 205 -52.30 -61.67 -26.65
N LEU A 206 -51.89 -61.90 -27.90
CA LEU A 206 -50.53 -61.52 -28.33
C LEU A 206 -50.33 -60.01 -28.26
N SER A 207 -51.28 -59.22 -28.82
CA SER A 207 -51.23 -57.77 -28.76
C SER A 207 -51.17 -57.24 -27.32
N GLN A 208 -51.95 -57.79 -26.40
CA GLN A 208 -51.87 -57.39 -24.96
C GLN A 208 -50.53 -57.70 -24.38
N ARG A 209 -49.85 -58.77 -24.77
CA ARG A 209 -48.48 -59.04 -24.25
C ARG A 209 -47.41 -58.16 -24.91
N GLU A 210 -47.65 -57.75 -26.16
CA GLU A 210 -46.80 -56.77 -26.82
C GLU A 210 -46.86 -55.36 -26.10
N ASP A 211 -48.07 -54.95 -25.66
CA ASP A 211 -48.29 -53.77 -24.90
C ASP A 211 -47.55 -53.83 -23.53
N GLU A 212 -47.55 -55.01 -22.85
CA GLU A 212 -46.81 -55.24 -21.63
C GLU A 212 -45.26 -55.13 -21.81
N LEU A 213 -44.74 -55.56 -22.99
CA LEU A 213 -43.34 -55.42 -23.36
C LEU A 213 -42.97 -53.92 -23.45
N ILE A 214 -43.79 -53.13 -24.14
CA ILE A 214 -43.57 -51.67 -24.27
C ILE A 214 -43.53 -51.01 -22.91
N GLN A 215 -44.40 -51.47 -21.98
CA GLN A 215 -44.33 -50.91 -20.57
C GLN A 215 -43.03 -51.26 -19.86
N ILE A 216 -42.51 -52.49 -20.01
CA ILE A 216 -41.22 -52.87 -19.42
C ILE A 216 -40.07 -52.03 -20.03
N GLU A 217 -40.09 -51.80 -21.33
CA GLU A 217 -39.09 -50.95 -22.01
C GLU A 217 -39.17 -49.49 -21.53
N SER A 218 -40.39 -48.97 -21.34
CA SER A 218 -40.59 -47.63 -20.79
C SER A 218 -40.07 -47.50 -19.35
N ASP A 219 -40.36 -48.50 -18.49
CA ASP A 219 -39.88 -48.55 -17.12
C ASP A 219 -38.34 -48.57 -17.08
N LEU A 220 -37.71 -49.37 -17.95
CA LEU A 220 -36.24 -49.42 -18.08
C LEU A 220 -35.67 -48.07 -18.55
N GLY A 221 -36.30 -47.41 -19.51
CA GLY A 221 -35.90 -46.06 -19.97
C GLY A 221 -36.01 -45.03 -18.84
N GLY A 222 -37.04 -45.14 -17.98
CA GLY A 222 -37.19 -44.30 -16.81
C GLY A 222 -36.00 -44.43 -15.82
N ILE A 223 -35.66 -45.68 -15.45
CA ILE A 223 -34.54 -45.95 -14.54
C ILE A 223 -33.20 -45.47 -15.13
N ILE A 224 -32.95 -45.65 -16.41
CA ILE A 224 -31.74 -45.12 -17.07
C ILE A 224 -31.68 -43.61 -16.98
N SER A 225 -32.82 -42.93 -17.15
CA SER A 225 -32.88 -41.46 -17.00
C SER A 225 -32.64 -41.01 -15.58
N GLU A 226 -33.15 -41.74 -14.56
CA GLU A 226 -32.92 -41.42 -13.15
C GLU A 226 -31.45 -41.59 -12.77
N ILE A 227 -30.78 -42.64 -13.25
CA ILE A 227 -29.32 -42.82 -13.06
C ILE A 227 -28.52 -41.66 -13.64
N ALA A 228 -28.94 -41.18 -14.82
CA ALA A 228 -28.24 -40.06 -15.49
C ALA A 228 -28.48 -38.70 -14.82
N GLN A 229 -29.48 -38.57 -13.95
CA GLN A 229 -29.81 -37.35 -13.21
C GLN A 229 -29.24 -37.32 -11.79
N ALA A 230 -28.91 -38.47 -11.25
CA ALA A 230 -28.29 -38.59 -9.92
C ALA A 230 -26.81 -38.19 -9.92
#